data_146428f0680b53a29dc56648276efdc4
#
_entry.id   146428f0680b53a29dc56648276efdc4
#
_cell.length_a   1.000
_cell.length_b   1.000
_cell.length_c   1.000
_cell.angle_alpha   90.00
_cell.angle_beta   90.00
_cell.angle_gamma   90.00
#
_symmetry.space_group_name_H-M   'P 1'
#
loop_
_entity.id
_entity.type
_entity.pdbx_description
1 polymer ?
#
loop_
_entity_poly.entity_id
_entity_poly.type
_entity_poly.pdbx_seq_one_letter_code
_entity_poly.pdbx_strand_id
1 'polypeptide(L)'
;MLPQYLGYHFATIGRHRVFDHRGYSLCYPIRLAYGFWKETGDVGWCDSTFRNAAEKILHVWTTEQRHMEQSPYYFERSDCPPSDTLTNEGKGAPVAYTGMTWSGFRPSDDACRYGYLIPSNFFAARSLEQLAEIARALMRSPTLANRAEKLLEEIGNGLRQHAVVRHPAYGEVYAYEVDGLGDFLLMDDANVPSLLSLPYLGCVDADDPIYQNTRKMILCYTNPYYYRCTAARGIGSPHTPKDYIWPISLCIHGLTSNDRAEILSLTDMLETMDAGTCLMHEGVHKDDPTQYTRPWFAWANSLFSEFVEKAVQWMK
;
A
#
# COMPACT_ATOMS: atom_id res chain seq x y z
N MET A 1 -17.79 1.95 -19.10
CA MET A 1 -17.15 0.80 -18.41
C MET A 1 -16.70 1.15 -16.98
N LEU A 2 -15.99 2.25 -16.73
CA LEU A 2 -15.50 2.62 -15.38
C LEU A 2 -16.62 2.78 -14.32
N PRO A 3 -17.75 3.47 -14.57
CA PRO A 3 -18.83 3.58 -13.60
C PRO A 3 -19.45 2.24 -13.19
N GLN A 4 -19.52 1.28 -14.10
CA GLN A 4 -20.02 -0.08 -13.81
C GLN A 4 -19.01 -0.88 -12.96
N TYR A 5 -17.70 -0.65 -13.16
CA TYR A 5 -16.65 -1.28 -12.39
C TYR A 5 -16.61 -0.76 -10.94
N LEU A 6 -16.77 0.56 -10.77
CA LEU A 6 -16.93 1.19 -9.45
C LEU A 6 -18.16 0.64 -8.72
N GLY A 7 -19.31 0.57 -9.41
CA GLY A 7 -20.55 0.01 -8.85
C GLY A 7 -20.39 -1.45 -8.40
N TYR A 8 -19.66 -2.28 -9.16
CA TYR A 8 -19.38 -3.66 -8.80
C TYR A 8 -18.49 -3.75 -7.55
N HIS A 9 -17.45 -2.94 -7.47
CA HIS A 9 -16.53 -2.90 -6.31
C HIS A 9 -17.25 -2.48 -5.03
N PHE A 10 -18.08 -1.42 -5.11
CA PHE A 10 -18.86 -0.97 -3.96
C PHE A 10 -19.95 -1.98 -3.55
N ALA A 11 -20.59 -2.64 -4.51
CA ALA A 11 -21.56 -3.69 -4.23
C ALA A 11 -20.92 -4.93 -3.59
N THR A 12 -19.66 -5.22 -3.92
CA THR A 12 -18.90 -6.33 -3.33
C THR A 12 -18.54 -6.04 -1.89
N ILE A 13 -18.05 -4.85 -1.57
CA ILE A 13 -17.85 -4.38 -0.17
C ILE A 13 -19.17 -4.47 0.61
N GLY A 14 -20.33 -4.25 -0.09
CA GLY A 14 -21.66 -4.32 0.51
C GLY A 14 -22.18 -5.73 0.82
N ARG A 15 -21.75 -6.76 0.10
CA ARG A 15 -22.35 -8.11 0.15
C ARG A 15 -21.55 -9.16 0.89
N HIS A 16 -20.24 -9.04 0.98
CA HIS A 16 -19.41 -10.04 1.62
C HIS A 16 -19.17 -9.74 3.09
N ARG A 17 -19.39 -10.76 3.93
CA ARG A 17 -18.91 -10.82 5.32
C ARG A 17 -17.39 -10.90 5.41
N VAL A 18 -16.72 -11.03 4.28
CA VAL A 18 -15.25 -11.04 4.19
C VAL A 18 -14.80 -9.60 4.24
N PHE A 19 -14.69 -9.06 5.42
CA PHE A 19 -13.81 -7.94 5.66
C PHE A 19 -12.42 -8.46 5.33
N ASP A 20 -11.90 -8.08 4.18
CA ASP A 20 -10.50 -8.24 3.88
C ASP A 20 -9.76 -7.29 4.83
N HIS A 21 -9.26 -7.84 5.95
CA HIS A 21 -8.56 -7.06 6.98
C HIS A 21 -7.16 -6.63 6.57
N ARG A 22 -7.00 -6.47 5.26
CA ARG A 22 -6.01 -5.64 4.63
C ARG A 22 -6.57 -4.22 4.59
N GLY A 23 -6.37 -3.45 5.66
CA GLY A 23 -6.94 -2.09 5.81
C GLY A 23 -6.75 -1.18 4.60
N TYR A 24 -5.66 -1.40 3.82
CA TYR A 24 -5.36 -0.70 2.58
C TYR A 24 -6.32 -1.00 1.42
N SER A 25 -6.92 -2.19 1.35
CA SER A 25 -7.86 -2.55 0.27
C SER A 25 -9.07 -1.62 0.24
N LEU A 26 -9.45 -1.10 1.41
CA LEU A 26 -10.55 -0.15 1.56
C LEU A 26 -10.22 1.27 1.07
N CYS A 27 -8.94 1.59 0.88
CA CYS A 27 -8.50 2.88 0.37
C CYS A 27 -8.73 3.03 -1.14
N TYR A 28 -8.51 1.96 -1.90
CA TYR A 28 -8.54 2.01 -3.36
C TYR A 28 -9.89 2.46 -3.94
N PRO A 29 -11.07 1.98 -3.47
CA PRO A 29 -12.35 2.47 -3.94
C PRO A 29 -12.54 3.98 -3.77
N ILE A 30 -12.08 4.52 -2.62
CA ILE A 30 -12.16 5.96 -2.35
C ILE A 30 -11.22 6.73 -3.28
N ARG A 31 -9.95 6.29 -3.39
CA ARG A 31 -8.95 6.91 -4.27
C ARG A 31 -9.42 6.91 -5.74
N LEU A 32 -9.95 5.78 -6.21
CA LEU A 32 -10.45 5.65 -7.58
C LEU A 32 -11.64 6.58 -7.84
N ALA A 33 -12.61 6.61 -6.94
CA ALA A 33 -13.78 7.49 -7.03
C ALA A 33 -13.38 8.97 -7.03
N TYR A 34 -12.48 9.34 -6.13
CA TYR A 34 -11.96 10.70 -6.03
C TYR A 34 -11.19 11.13 -7.28
N GLY A 35 -10.24 10.31 -7.75
CA GLY A 35 -9.46 10.58 -8.95
C GLY A 35 -10.35 10.70 -10.18
N PHE A 36 -11.29 9.76 -10.36
CA PHE A 36 -12.23 9.81 -11.46
C PHE A 36 -13.08 11.09 -11.46
N TRP A 37 -13.60 11.49 -10.30
CA TRP A 37 -14.32 12.77 -10.18
C TRP A 37 -13.43 13.96 -10.55
N LYS A 38 -12.20 14.02 -10.04
CA LYS A 38 -11.31 15.15 -10.30
C LYS A 38 -10.90 15.29 -11.76
N GLU A 39 -10.71 14.16 -12.45
CA GLU A 39 -10.28 14.14 -13.85
C GLU A 39 -11.44 14.35 -14.84
N THR A 40 -12.62 13.82 -14.53
CA THR A 40 -13.73 13.81 -15.50
C THR A 40 -14.89 14.74 -15.14
N GLY A 41 -15.01 15.13 -13.88
CA GLY A 41 -16.18 15.82 -13.35
C GLY A 41 -17.43 14.94 -13.19
N ASP A 42 -17.38 13.66 -13.62
CA ASP A 42 -18.52 12.74 -13.52
C ASP A 42 -18.78 12.34 -12.06
N VAL A 43 -20.01 12.48 -11.64
CA VAL A 43 -20.50 12.19 -10.27
C VAL A 43 -21.59 11.11 -10.25
N GLY A 44 -21.91 10.49 -11.39
CA GLY A 44 -22.99 9.50 -11.51
C GLY A 44 -22.79 8.24 -10.64
N TRP A 45 -21.56 7.98 -10.22
CA TRP A 45 -21.20 6.90 -9.30
C TRP A 45 -21.50 7.21 -7.82
N CYS A 46 -21.73 8.48 -7.46
CA CYS A 46 -21.92 8.93 -6.07
C CYS A 46 -23.36 8.72 -5.60
N ASP A 47 -23.79 7.47 -5.56
CA ASP A 47 -25.12 7.01 -5.23
C ASP A 47 -25.21 6.44 -3.79
N SER A 48 -26.33 5.81 -3.47
CA SER A 48 -26.57 5.13 -2.20
C SER A 48 -25.61 3.96 -1.98
N THR A 49 -25.13 3.29 -3.05
CA THR A 49 -24.18 2.18 -2.95
C THR A 49 -22.82 2.66 -2.47
N PHE A 50 -22.31 3.75 -3.05
CA PHE A 50 -21.08 4.37 -2.61
C PHE A 50 -21.20 4.89 -1.17
N ARG A 51 -22.32 5.54 -0.83
CA ARG A 51 -22.57 6.01 0.54
C ARG A 51 -22.51 4.85 1.55
N ASN A 52 -23.18 3.74 1.27
CA ASN A 52 -23.17 2.55 2.14
C ASN A 52 -21.78 1.93 2.25
N ALA A 53 -20.99 1.92 1.16
CA ALA A 53 -19.61 1.47 1.19
C ALA A 53 -18.74 2.37 2.07
N ALA A 54 -18.84 3.69 1.93
CA ALA A 54 -18.12 4.66 2.74
C ALA A 54 -18.42 4.53 4.24
N GLU A 55 -19.70 4.35 4.61
CA GLU A 55 -20.11 4.10 6.00
C GLU A 55 -19.48 2.83 6.58
N LYS A 56 -19.43 1.75 5.79
CA LYS A 56 -18.81 0.49 6.20
C LYS A 56 -17.30 0.62 6.33
N ILE A 57 -16.64 1.31 5.42
CA ILE A 57 -15.20 1.57 5.47
C ILE A 57 -14.85 2.32 6.78
N LEU A 58 -15.56 3.40 7.08
CA LEU A 58 -15.37 4.13 8.32
C LEU A 58 -15.63 3.26 9.56
N HIS A 59 -16.66 2.41 9.52
CA HIS A 59 -16.95 1.49 10.62
C HIS A 59 -15.81 0.50 10.83
N VAL A 60 -15.31 -0.14 9.77
CA VAL A 60 -14.19 -1.09 9.87
C VAL A 60 -12.95 -0.39 10.44
N TRP A 61 -12.50 0.70 9.84
CA TRP A 61 -11.30 1.39 10.32
C TRP A 61 -11.42 1.86 11.77
N THR A 62 -12.60 2.33 12.19
CA THR A 62 -12.84 2.73 13.59
C THR A 62 -12.81 1.52 14.54
N THR A 63 -13.40 0.39 14.14
CA THR A 63 -13.38 -0.85 14.93
C THR A 63 -11.95 -1.38 15.07
N GLU A 64 -11.19 -1.36 13.99
CA GLU A 64 -9.82 -1.87 13.94
C GLU A 64 -8.80 -0.96 14.65
N GLN A 65 -9.14 0.27 15.06
CA GLN A 65 -8.30 1.03 16.00
C GLN A 65 -8.18 0.35 17.37
N ARG A 66 -9.17 -0.46 17.73
CA ARG A 66 -9.21 -1.25 18.98
C ARG A 66 -9.35 -2.73 18.69
N HIS A 67 -8.50 -3.22 17.79
CA HIS A 67 -8.57 -4.59 17.27
C HIS A 67 -8.68 -5.64 18.36
N MET A 68 -7.81 -5.61 19.36
CA MET A 68 -7.80 -6.62 20.43
C MET A 68 -9.08 -6.65 21.27
N GLU A 69 -9.79 -5.52 21.38
CA GLU A 69 -10.96 -5.34 22.25
C GLU A 69 -12.28 -5.44 21.49
N GLN A 70 -12.34 -4.92 20.26
CA GLN A 70 -13.61 -4.67 19.55
C GLN A 70 -13.75 -5.44 18.25
N SER A 71 -12.63 -5.87 17.62
CA SER A 71 -12.71 -6.54 16.34
C SER A 71 -13.28 -7.96 16.47
N PRO A 72 -14.32 -8.30 15.69
CA PRO A 72 -14.81 -9.68 15.60
C PRO A 72 -13.94 -10.55 14.69
N TYR A 73 -12.92 -9.95 14.05
CA TYR A 73 -12.10 -10.64 13.06
C TYR A 73 -11.11 -11.61 13.68
N TYR A 74 -10.97 -12.74 13.06
CA TYR A 74 -9.88 -13.69 13.26
C TYR A 74 -9.63 -14.43 11.95
N PHE A 75 -8.39 -14.86 11.74
CA PHE A 75 -8.00 -15.63 10.57
C PHE A 75 -6.94 -16.66 10.94
N GLU A 76 -7.27 -17.92 10.77
CA GLU A 76 -6.37 -19.05 11.07
C GLU A 76 -6.46 -20.10 9.97
N ARG A 77 -5.29 -20.57 9.54
CA ARG A 77 -5.15 -21.69 8.59
C ARG A 77 -4.14 -22.69 9.14
N SER A 78 -4.40 -23.99 8.93
CA SER A 78 -3.57 -25.08 9.43
C SER A 78 -2.56 -25.61 8.40
N ASP A 79 -2.91 -25.58 7.11
CA ASP A 79 -2.10 -26.19 6.04
C ASP A 79 -1.45 -25.10 5.16
N CYS A 80 -0.65 -24.22 5.80
CA CYS A 80 0.00 -23.11 5.11
C CYS A 80 1.32 -22.73 5.81
N PRO A 81 2.22 -21.98 5.14
CA PRO A 81 3.35 -21.34 5.79
C PRO A 81 2.90 -20.43 6.95
N PRO A 82 3.75 -20.22 7.98
CA PRO A 82 3.43 -19.31 9.09
C PRO A 82 3.15 -17.87 8.65
N SER A 83 3.63 -17.45 7.46
CA SER A 83 3.34 -16.15 6.86
C SER A 83 1.90 -16.01 6.37
N ASP A 84 1.17 -17.11 6.17
CA ASP A 84 -0.15 -17.13 5.55
C ASP A 84 -1.29 -17.28 6.59
N THR A 85 -0.99 -17.14 7.86
CA THR A 85 -1.92 -17.25 8.97
C THR A 85 -1.57 -16.29 10.10
N LEU A 86 -2.55 -15.93 10.91
CA LEU A 86 -2.33 -15.05 12.06
C LEU A 86 -2.02 -15.87 13.33
N THR A 87 -1.17 -15.32 14.18
CA THR A 87 -0.86 -15.83 15.51
C THR A 87 -2.00 -15.53 16.50
N ASN A 88 -1.88 -15.97 17.75
CA ASN A 88 -2.78 -15.63 18.84
C ASN A 88 -4.25 -15.98 18.50
N GLU A 89 -4.49 -17.26 18.16
CA GLU A 89 -5.82 -17.78 17.79
C GLU A 89 -6.47 -16.97 16.65
N GLY A 90 -5.64 -16.57 15.66
CA GLY A 90 -6.08 -15.82 14.50
C GLY A 90 -6.28 -14.31 14.73
N LYS A 91 -5.95 -13.80 15.93
CA LYS A 91 -6.06 -12.36 16.26
C LYS A 91 -4.83 -11.53 15.88
N GLY A 92 -3.73 -12.18 15.49
CA GLY A 92 -2.46 -11.51 15.25
C GLY A 92 -1.70 -11.17 16.53
N ALA A 93 -0.53 -10.53 16.39
CA ALA A 93 0.26 -10.12 17.53
C ALA A 93 -0.48 -9.07 18.40
N PRO A 94 -0.27 -9.07 19.72
CA PRO A 94 -0.83 -8.04 20.61
C PRO A 94 -0.38 -6.64 20.21
N VAL A 95 -1.30 -5.68 20.28
CA VAL A 95 -1.04 -4.26 19.99
C VAL A 95 -1.64 -3.37 21.08
N ALA A 96 -1.01 -2.20 21.32
CA ALA A 96 -1.61 -1.13 22.09
C ALA A 96 -2.42 -0.20 21.18
N TYR A 97 -3.37 0.52 21.75
CA TYR A 97 -4.11 1.55 21.02
C TYR A 97 -3.19 2.70 20.63
N THR A 98 -3.17 3.05 19.34
CA THR A 98 -2.36 4.14 18.79
C THR A 98 -3.17 5.20 18.07
N GLY A 99 -4.46 4.99 17.86
CA GLY A 99 -5.28 5.78 16.95
C GLY A 99 -5.20 5.32 15.49
N MET A 100 -4.22 4.50 15.11
CA MET A 100 -4.13 3.89 13.78
C MET A 100 -5.08 2.71 13.63
N THR A 101 -5.39 2.33 12.38
CA THR A 101 -6.19 1.15 12.07
C THR A 101 -5.29 -0.08 11.89
N TRP A 102 -5.71 -1.21 12.46
CA TRP A 102 -4.98 -2.47 12.44
C TRP A 102 -5.07 -3.17 11.07
N SER A 103 -4.05 -3.93 10.71
CA SER A 103 -3.99 -4.78 9.52
C SER A 103 -3.42 -6.15 9.87
N GLY A 104 -4.12 -7.22 9.49
CA GLY A 104 -3.63 -8.59 9.67
C GLY A 104 -2.57 -8.99 8.66
N PHE A 105 -2.68 -8.47 7.44
CA PHE A 105 -1.84 -8.87 6.31
C PHE A 105 -1.28 -7.66 5.56
N ARG A 106 -0.10 -7.87 4.98
CA ARG A 106 0.58 -6.95 4.05
C ARG A 106 -0.06 -6.99 2.67
N PRO A 107 0.25 -6.05 1.77
CA PRO A 107 -0.16 -6.09 0.37
C PRO A 107 0.32 -7.33 -0.40
N SER A 108 1.38 -7.97 0.04
CA SER A 108 1.92 -9.22 -0.49
C SER A 108 1.20 -10.49 0.01
N ASP A 109 0.16 -10.36 0.83
CA ASP A 109 -0.59 -11.42 1.49
C ASP A 109 0.13 -12.07 2.69
N ASP A 110 1.33 -11.62 3.04
CA ASP A 110 2.02 -12.07 4.25
C ASP A 110 1.42 -11.46 5.51
N ALA A 111 1.33 -12.23 6.58
CA ALA A 111 0.87 -11.75 7.88
C ALA A 111 1.78 -10.64 8.42
N CYS A 112 1.19 -9.58 8.94
CA CYS A 112 1.91 -8.54 9.65
C CYS A 112 2.51 -9.11 10.93
N ARG A 113 3.77 -8.80 11.18
CA ARG A 113 4.45 -9.12 12.43
C ARG A 113 3.97 -8.23 13.58
N TYR A 114 3.75 -6.95 13.27
CA TYR A 114 3.18 -5.94 14.16
C TYR A 114 1.94 -5.37 13.49
N GLY A 115 0.86 -5.23 14.23
CA GLY A 115 -0.48 -5.02 13.66
C GLY A 115 -0.72 -3.67 12.98
N TYR A 116 0.14 -2.66 13.16
CA TYR A 116 -0.02 -1.38 12.47
C TYR A 116 0.96 -1.26 11.31
N LEU A 117 0.48 -1.56 10.11
CA LEU A 117 1.20 -1.37 8.87
C LEU A 117 1.22 0.13 8.50
N ILE A 118 2.38 0.77 8.60
CA ILE A 118 2.52 2.22 8.46
C ILE A 118 2.15 2.72 7.07
N PRO A 119 2.59 2.11 5.93
CA PRO A 119 2.16 2.56 4.61
C PRO A 119 0.63 2.52 4.43
N SER A 120 -0.03 1.50 5.00
CA SER A 120 -1.49 1.39 4.95
C SER A 120 -2.19 2.49 5.74
N ASN A 121 -1.65 2.88 6.89
CA ASN A 121 -2.21 3.95 7.70
C ASN A 121 -2.02 5.33 7.06
N PHE A 122 -0.90 5.58 6.39
CA PHE A 122 -0.74 6.76 5.54
C PHE A 122 -1.77 6.80 4.42
N PHE A 123 -1.99 5.67 3.74
CA PHE A 123 -2.97 5.58 2.66
C PHE A 123 -4.41 5.73 3.17
N ALA A 124 -4.73 5.19 4.36
CA ALA A 124 -6.03 5.40 5.01
C ALA A 124 -6.25 6.88 5.36
N ALA A 125 -5.25 7.56 5.93
CA ALA A 125 -5.33 9.00 6.21
C ALA A 125 -5.59 9.80 4.93
N ARG A 126 -4.85 9.54 3.84
CA ARG A 126 -5.08 10.21 2.55
C ARG A 126 -6.47 9.92 1.99
N SER A 127 -6.95 8.69 2.11
CA SER A 127 -8.29 8.30 1.65
C SER A 127 -9.38 8.96 2.46
N LEU A 128 -9.17 9.21 3.76
CA LEU A 128 -10.13 9.92 4.62
C LEU A 128 -10.25 11.40 4.26
N GLU A 129 -9.16 12.06 3.88
CA GLU A 129 -9.20 13.43 3.33
C GLU A 129 -10.07 13.47 2.07
N GLN A 130 -9.83 12.54 1.13
CA GLN A 130 -10.59 12.43 -0.10
C GLN A 130 -12.07 12.12 0.15
N LEU A 131 -12.37 11.22 1.09
CA LEU A 131 -13.74 10.89 1.47
C LEU A 131 -14.46 12.07 2.12
N ALA A 132 -13.79 12.84 2.98
CA ALA A 132 -14.38 14.02 3.59
C ALA A 132 -14.74 15.07 2.54
N GLU A 133 -13.90 15.29 1.52
CA GLU A 133 -14.19 16.18 0.40
C GLU A 133 -15.37 15.67 -0.44
N ILE A 134 -15.40 14.39 -0.81
CA ILE A 134 -16.54 13.76 -1.51
C ILE A 134 -17.83 13.94 -0.69
N ALA A 135 -17.77 13.67 0.61
CA ALA A 135 -18.94 13.75 1.50
C ALA A 135 -19.51 15.15 1.58
N ARG A 136 -18.66 16.19 1.60
CA ARG A 136 -19.09 17.58 1.58
C ARG A 136 -19.60 18.03 0.22
N ALA A 137 -18.79 17.83 -0.82
CA ALA A 137 -19.04 18.39 -2.14
C ALA A 137 -20.19 17.68 -2.89
N LEU A 138 -20.23 16.36 -2.86
CA LEU A 138 -21.12 15.54 -3.67
C LEU A 138 -22.29 14.99 -2.87
N MET A 139 -22.02 14.40 -1.70
CA MET A 139 -23.07 13.77 -0.89
C MET A 139 -23.88 14.76 -0.06
N ARG A 140 -23.40 15.99 0.10
CA ARG A 140 -23.96 17.01 1.01
C ARG A 140 -24.21 16.45 2.42
N SER A 141 -23.26 15.64 2.93
CA SER A 141 -23.35 14.95 4.20
C SER A 141 -22.26 15.45 5.18
N PRO A 142 -22.52 16.53 5.93
CA PRO A 142 -21.57 17.02 6.95
C PRO A 142 -21.26 15.96 8.01
N THR A 143 -22.23 15.12 8.36
CA THR A 143 -22.05 14.06 9.36
C THR A 143 -21.00 13.03 8.91
N LEU A 144 -21.07 12.57 7.66
CA LEU A 144 -20.07 11.62 7.12
C LEU A 144 -18.70 12.29 7.03
N ALA A 145 -18.64 13.55 6.55
CA ALA A 145 -17.40 14.29 6.46
C ALA A 145 -16.74 14.48 7.84
N ASN A 146 -17.48 14.90 8.84
CA ASN A 146 -16.95 15.11 10.19
C ASN A 146 -16.43 13.80 10.82
N ARG A 147 -17.09 12.65 10.54
CA ARG A 147 -16.60 11.34 10.99
C ARG A 147 -15.30 10.95 10.30
N ALA A 148 -15.19 11.19 8.99
CA ALA A 148 -13.96 10.94 8.24
C ALA A 148 -12.82 11.82 8.76
N GLU A 149 -13.06 13.11 9.00
CA GLU A 149 -12.05 14.03 9.53
C GLU A 149 -11.62 13.69 10.97
N LYS A 150 -12.55 13.28 11.83
CA LYS A 150 -12.20 12.82 13.17
C LYS A 150 -11.27 11.61 13.12
N LEU A 151 -11.60 10.62 12.29
CA LEU A 151 -10.77 9.42 12.13
C LEU A 151 -9.41 9.76 11.50
N LEU A 152 -9.38 10.68 10.52
CA LEU A 152 -8.15 11.23 9.95
C LEU A 152 -7.25 11.86 11.03
N GLU A 153 -7.81 12.66 11.92
CA GLU A 153 -7.06 13.26 13.03
C GLU A 153 -6.48 12.21 13.98
N GLU A 154 -7.27 11.18 14.33
CA GLU A 154 -6.84 10.08 15.21
C GLU A 154 -5.71 9.26 14.57
N ILE A 155 -5.85 8.85 13.31
CA ILE A 155 -4.80 8.13 12.57
C ILE A 155 -3.56 9.01 12.39
N GLY A 156 -3.74 10.27 12.03
CA GLY A 156 -2.65 11.24 11.87
C GLY A 156 -1.86 11.46 13.17
N ASN A 157 -2.54 11.50 14.32
CA ASN A 157 -1.88 11.53 15.62
C ASN A 157 -1.06 10.26 15.87
N GLY A 158 -1.62 9.09 15.58
CA GLY A 158 -0.94 7.80 15.69
C GLY A 158 0.32 7.72 14.82
N LEU A 159 0.22 8.15 13.56
CA LEU A 159 1.36 8.22 12.64
C LEU A 159 2.46 9.15 13.16
N ARG A 160 2.09 10.36 13.63
CA ARG A 160 3.08 11.30 14.20
C ARG A 160 3.81 10.74 15.41
N GLN A 161 3.15 9.94 16.23
CA GLN A 161 3.72 9.42 17.48
C GLN A 161 4.51 8.12 17.29
N HIS A 162 4.14 7.29 16.31
CA HIS A 162 4.64 5.92 16.22
C HIS A 162 5.31 5.58 14.88
N ALA A 163 5.06 6.32 13.79
CA ALA A 163 5.58 5.93 12.48
C ALA A 163 7.06 6.24 12.29
N VAL A 164 7.61 7.23 13.01
CA VAL A 164 8.98 7.70 12.84
C VAL A 164 9.87 7.09 13.91
N VAL A 165 10.96 6.45 13.46
CA VAL A 165 11.98 5.87 14.33
C VAL A 165 13.37 6.37 13.95
N ARG A 166 14.34 6.34 14.88
CA ARG A 166 15.70 6.80 14.62
C ARG A 166 16.60 5.64 14.25
N HIS A 167 17.07 5.63 13.00
CA HIS A 167 18.07 4.67 12.53
C HIS A 167 19.49 5.25 12.69
N PRO A 168 20.49 4.46 13.20
CA PRO A 168 21.83 4.97 13.47
C PRO A 168 22.55 5.57 12.25
N ALA A 169 22.34 5.01 11.06
CA ALA A 169 23.01 5.43 9.83
C ALA A 169 22.20 6.42 8.97
N TYR A 170 20.86 6.42 9.08
CA TYR A 170 20.00 7.20 8.19
C TYR A 170 19.25 8.35 8.89
N GLY A 171 19.33 8.47 10.21
CA GLY A 171 18.57 9.45 10.98
C GLY A 171 17.11 9.02 11.18
N GLU A 172 16.17 9.95 11.09
CA GLU A 172 14.75 9.66 11.20
C GLU A 172 14.25 8.99 9.92
N VAL A 173 13.56 7.85 10.07
CA VAL A 173 12.98 7.04 8.98
C VAL A 173 11.59 6.56 9.38
N TYR A 174 10.75 6.25 8.41
CA TYR A 174 9.48 5.58 8.67
C TYR A 174 9.72 4.09 8.94
N ALA A 175 9.10 3.58 10.00
CA ALA A 175 8.97 2.14 10.21
C ALA A 175 7.99 1.54 9.19
N TYR A 176 8.13 0.25 8.90
CA TYR A 176 7.18 -0.47 8.05
C TYR A 176 5.96 -0.95 8.85
N GLU A 177 6.22 -1.53 10.03
CA GLU A 177 5.20 -1.95 10.99
C GLU A 177 5.56 -1.49 12.39
N VAL A 178 4.55 -1.26 13.22
CA VAL A 178 4.69 -0.99 14.66
C VAL A 178 3.57 -1.67 15.44
N ASP A 179 3.74 -1.86 16.76
CA ASP A 179 2.74 -2.46 17.66
C ASP A 179 2.10 -1.48 18.65
N GLY A 180 2.65 -0.27 18.77
CA GLY A 180 2.26 0.70 19.80
C GLY A 180 2.78 0.37 21.21
N LEU A 181 3.52 -0.73 21.38
CA LEU A 181 4.14 -1.16 22.65
C LEU A 181 5.62 -0.79 22.72
N GLY A 182 6.20 -0.36 21.60
CA GLY A 182 7.59 0.05 21.48
C GLY A 182 8.38 -0.75 20.46
N ASP A 183 7.82 -1.81 19.91
CA ASP A 183 8.44 -2.60 18.87
C ASP A 183 8.11 -2.08 17.47
N PHE A 184 9.05 -2.21 16.56
CA PHE A 184 8.91 -1.79 15.16
C PHE A 184 9.70 -2.68 14.21
N LEU A 185 9.33 -2.64 12.93
CA LEU A 185 9.99 -3.37 11.85
C LEU A 185 10.52 -2.38 10.81
N LEU A 186 11.81 -2.50 10.48
CA LEU A 186 12.46 -1.75 9.41
C LEU A 186 12.68 -2.67 8.21
N MET A 187 11.90 -2.48 7.19
CA MET A 187 12.00 -3.11 5.88
C MET A 187 11.14 -2.33 4.89
N ASP A 188 11.08 -2.76 3.67
CA ASP A 188 9.97 -2.48 2.75
C ASP A 188 9.66 -3.73 1.93
N ASP A 189 8.44 -3.81 1.48
CA ASP A 189 7.91 -4.87 0.62
C ASP A 189 7.56 -4.28 -0.75
N ALA A 190 7.70 -5.04 -1.80
CA ALA A 190 7.54 -4.54 -3.16
C ALA A 190 6.13 -4.07 -3.50
N ASN A 191 5.11 -4.64 -2.86
CA ASN A 191 3.71 -4.40 -3.24
C ASN A 191 3.16 -3.11 -2.61
N VAL A 192 2.22 -2.46 -3.31
CA VAL A 192 1.62 -1.17 -2.92
C VAL A 192 0.39 -1.39 -2.04
N PRO A 193 0.26 -0.69 -0.90
CA PRO A 193 1.11 0.38 -0.35
C PRO A 193 2.40 -0.14 0.31
N SER A 194 3.50 0.54 0.00
CA SER A 194 4.82 0.33 0.59
C SER A 194 5.39 1.68 1.05
N LEU A 195 6.49 1.67 1.80
CA LEU A 195 7.17 2.91 2.16
C LEU A 195 7.67 3.66 0.92
N LEU A 196 8.16 2.93 -0.08
CA LEU A 196 8.60 3.51 -1.36
C LEU A 196 7.44 4.20 -2.10
N SER A 197 6.22 3.68 -1.98
CA SER A 197 5.05 4.17 -2.71
C SER A 197 4.36 5.39 -2.09
N LEU A 198 4.78 5.88 -0.93
CA LEU A 198 4.08 6.96 -0.21
C LEU A 198 3.88 8.23 -1.06
N PRO A 199 4.86 8.73 -1.84
CA PRO A 199 4.63 9.88 -2.72
C PRO A 199 3.70 9.57 -3.89
N TYR A 200 3.78 8.39 -4.47
CA TYR A 200 2.87 7.93 -5.53
C TYR A 200 1.41 7.91 -5.07
N LEU A 201 1.18 7.53 -3.81
CA LEU A 201 -0.14 7.54 -3.18
C LEU A 201 -0.59 8.95 -2.77
N GLY A 202 0.30 9.95 -2.84
CA GLY A 202 0.04 11.32 -2.39
C GLY A 202 -0.04 11.45 -0.87
N CYS A 203 0.66 10.57 -0.15
CA CYS A 203 0.66 10.52 1.31
C CYS A 203 1.72 11.42 1.94
N VAL A 204 2.86 11.57 1.27
CA VAL A 204 3.97 12.45 1.66
C VAL A 204 4.55 13.11 0.41
N ASP A 205 5.27 14.21 0.56
CA ASP A 205 6.00 14.81 -0.54
C ASP A 205 7.27 13.99 -0.85
N ALA A 206 7.65 13.93 -2.12
CA ALA A 206 8.82 13.15 -2.54
C ALA A 206 10.14 13.73 -1.98
N ASP A 207 10.17 14.99 -1.61
CA ASP A 207 11.31 15.69 -0.99
C ASP A 207 11.24 15.75 0.54
N ASP A 208 10.22 15.14 1.16
CA ASP A 208 10.14 15.02 2.63
C ASP A 208 11.43 14.38 3.19
N PRO A 209 12.11 15.02 4.17
CA PRO A 209 13.39 14.53 4.66
C PRO A 209 13.34 13.12 5.28
N ILE A 210 12.24 12.79 5.97
CA ILE A 210 12.08 11.47 6.59
C ILE A 210 11.85 10.42 5.49
N TYR A 211 11.04 10.74 4.48
CA TYR A 211 10.86 9.89 3.31
C TYR A 211 12.18 9.67 2.57
N GLN A 212 12.98 10.72 2.33
CA GLN A 212 14.26 10.60 1.65
C GLN A 212 15.26 9.72 2.42
N ASN A 213 15.28 9.80 3.74
CA ASN A 213 16.07 8.92 4.58
C ASN A 213 15.56 7.48 4.51
N THR A 214 14.24 7.30 4.58
CA THR A 214 13.58 6.00 4.42
C THR A 214 13.90 5.38 3.08
N ARG A 215 13.77 6.16 1.99
CA ARG A 215 14.10 5.73 0.63
C ARG A 215 15.53 5.24 0.50
N LYS A 216 16.51 5.95 1.08
CA LYS A 216 17.91 5.52 1.11
C LYS A 216 18.09 4.21 1.89
N MET A 217 17.38 4.03 2.99
CA MET A 217 17.44 2.83 3.82
C MET A 217 16.85 1.60 3.12
N ILE A 218 15.69 1.75 2.46
CA ILE A 218 15.00 0.60 1.86
C ILE A 218 15.56 0.21 0.49
N LEU A 219 16.26 1.10 -0.20
CA LEU A 219 16.91 0.84 -1.50
C LEU A 219 18.38 0.38 -1.34
N CYS A 220 18.69 -0.29 -0.26
CA CYS A 220 20.00 -0.91 -0.01
C CYS A 220 19.84 -2.16 0.86
N TYR A 221 20.94 -2.86 1.14
CA TYR A 221 20.94 -4.11 1.92
C TYR A 221 20.50 -4.00 3.38
N THR A 222 20.21 -2.80 3.87
CA THR A 222 19.52 -2.61 5.16
C THR A 222 18.09 -3.15 5.10
N ASN A 223 17.44 -3.05 3.94
CA ASN A 223 16.21 -3.77 3.68
C ASN A 223 16.52 -5.24 3.32
N PRO A 224 16.06 -6.23 4.09
CA PRO A 224 16.36 -7.65 3.84
C PRO A 224 15.81 -8.18 2.51
N TYR A 225 14.86 -7.47 1.91
CA TYR A 225 14.25 -7.81 0.61
C TYR A 225 14.79 -6.98 -0.55
N TYR A 226 15.83 -6.17 -0.33
CA TYR A 226 16.52 -5.51 -1.41
C TYR A 226 17.57 -6.43 -2.03
N TYR A 227 17.43 -6.72 -3.29
CA TYR A 227 18.34 -7.56 -4.05
C TYR A 227 19.09 -6.74 -5.09
N ARG A 228 20.31 -7.13 -5.36
CA ARG A 228 21.17 -6.50 -6.37
C ARG A 228 22.04 -7.54 -7.05
N CYS A 229 22.09 -7.43 -8.38
CA CYS A 229 23.01 -8.21 -9.21
C CYS A 229 23.51 -7.34 -10.38
N THR A 230 24.07 -7.99 -11.40
CA THR A 230 24.55 -7.34 -12.62
C THR A 230 23.41 -6.87 -13.54
N ALA A 231 22.28 -7.60 -13.57
CA ALA A 231 21.16 -7.33 -14.47
C ALA A 231 20.15 -6.35 -13.85
N ALA A 232 19.82 -6.52 -12.57
CA ALA A 232 18.82 -5.67 -11.92
C ALA A 232 19.10 -5.45 -10.44
N ARG A 233 18.50 -4.40 -9.86
CA ARG A 233 18.48 -4.11 -8.42
C ARG A 233 17.12 -3.56 -8.03
N GLY A 234 16.53 -4.06 -6.95
CA GLY A 234 15.21 -3.64 -6.53
C GLY A 234 14.70 -4.38 -5.31
N ILE A 235 13.50 -4.06 -4.90
CA ILE A 235 12.84 -4.67 -3.76
C ILE A 235 12.04 -5.88 -4.24
N GLY A 236 12.18 -6.99 -3.54
CA GLY A 236 11.33 -8.17 -3.64
C GLY A 236 10.34 -8.24 -2.49
N SER A 237 9.91 -9.45 -2.17
CA SER A 237 8.92 -9.69 -1.13
C SER A 237 9.23 -10.99 -0.36
N PRO A 238 8.87 -11.10 0.93
CA PRO A 238 8.88 -12.38 1.63
C PRO A 238 7.93 -13.41 1.01
N HIS A 239 6.95 -12.96 0.25
CA HIS A 239 5.94 -13.80 -0.42
C HIS A 239 6.51 -14.66 -1.56
N THR A 240 7.58 -14.22 -2.21
CA THR A 240 8.25 -14.97 -3.29
C THR A 240 9.58 -15.54 -2.82
N PRO A 241 10.17 -16.51 -3.55
CA PRO A 241 11.48 -17.04 -3.18
C PRO A 241 12.53 -15.94 -3.05
N LYS A 242 13.54 -16.21 -2.24
CA LYS A 242 14.69 -15.31 -2.08
C LYS A 242 15.33 -14.99 -3.43
N ASP A 243 15.90 -13.79 -3.56
CA ASP A 243 16.57 -13.30 -4.77
C ASP A 243 15.63 -12.97 -5.96
N TYR A 244 14.32 -12.85 -5.71
CA TYR A 244 13.36 -12.38 -6.70
C TYR A 244 13.04 -10.89 -6.47
N ILE A 245 13.23 -10.08 -7.52
CA ILE A 245 12.86 -8.67 -7.57
C ILE A 245 11.48 -8.57 -8.20
N TRP A 246 10.61 -7.72 -7.63
CA TRP A 246 9.30 -7.50 -8.20
C TRP A 246 9.30 -6.30 -9.16
N PRO A 247 8.89 -6.46 -10.43
CA PRO A 247 8.76 -5.34 -11.38
C PRO A 247 7.91 -4.18 -10.85
N ILE A 248 6.89 -4.46 -10.04
CA ILE A 248 6.08 -3.45 -9.34
C ILE A 248 6.95 -2.47 -8.55
N SER A 249 7.97 -2.97 -7.83
CA SER A 249 8.85 -2.10 -7.02
C SER A 249 9.72 -1.20 -7.88
N LEU A 250 10.16 -1.67 -9.05
CA LEU A 250 10.92 -0.87 -10.00
C LEU A 250 10.05 0.22 -10.64
N CYS A 251 8.82 -0.09 -10.98
CA CYS A 251 7.86 0.90 -11.49
C CYS A 251 7.60 1.99 -10.44
N ILE A 252 7.31 1.61 -9.18
CA ILE A 252 7.10 2.57 -8.09
C ILE A 252 8.36 3.39 -7.82
N HIS A 253 9.55 2.77 -7.86
CA HIS A 253 10.83 3.46 -7.71
C HIS A 253 10.97 4.59 -8.74
N GLY A 254 10.65 4.31 -10.00
CA GLY A 254 10.69 5.32 -11.06
C GLY A 254 9.54 6.35 -10.98
N LEU A 255 8.33 5.92 -10.61
CA LEU A 255 7.18 6.82 -10.45
C LEU A 255 7.38 7.83 -9.31
N THR A 256 8.18 7.47 -8.29
CA THR A 256 8.52 8.35 -7.15
C THR A 256 9.87 9.06 -7.30
N SER A 257 10.58 8.87 -8.41
CA SER A 257 11.84 9.54 -8.70
C SER A 257 11.65 10.81 -9.56
N ASN A 258 12.47 11.81 -9.29
CA ASN A 258 12.64 13.00 -10.13
C ASN A 258 14.04 13.07 -10.76
N ASP A 259 14.81 11.97 -10.69
CA ASP A 259 16.14 11.87 -11.31
C ASP A 259 16.03 11.16 -12.67
N ARG A 260 16.38 11.89 -13.74
CA ARG A 260 16.36 11.35 -15.10
C ARG A 260 17.25 10.12 -15.27
N ALA A 261 18.45 10.13 -14.70
CA ALA A 261 19.37 9.00 -14.84
C ALA A 261 18.84 7.76 -14.13
N GLU A 262 18.21 7.92 -12.97
CA GLU A 262 17.55 6.85 -12.25
C GLU A 262 16.37 6.28 -13.06
N ILE A 263 15.50 7.13 -13.61
CA ILE A 263 14.35 6.72 -14.44
C ILE A 263 14.81 5.91 -15.66
N LEU A 264 15.83 6.38 -16.39
CA LEU A 264 16.37 5.67 -17.55
C LEU A 264 16.98 4.31 -17.14
N SER A 265 17.76 4.27 -16.06
CA SER A 265 18.31 3.00 -15.55
C SER A 265 17.23 1.99 -15.14
N LEU A 266 16.10 2.46 -14.60
CA LEU A 266 14.97 1.59 -14.26
C LEU A 266 14.24 1.10 -15.52
N THR A 267 14.16 1.92 -16.57
CA THR A 267 13.62 1.49 -17.87
C THR A 267 14.45 0.35 -18.46
N ASP A 268 15.78 0.50 -18.51
CA ASP A 268 16.68 -0.54 -18.99
C ASP A 268 16.56 -1.84 -18.20
N MET A 269 16.40 -1.75 -16.87
CA MET A 269 16.19 -2.92 -16.04
C MET A 269 14.85 -3.62 -16.34
N LEU A 270 13.77 -2.86 -16.47
CA LEU A 270 12.44 -3.43 -16.75
C LEU A 270 12.38 -4.09 -18.14
N GLU A 271 13.09 -3.56 -19.15
CA GLU A 271 13.21 -4.18 -20.47
C GLU A 271 13.85 -5.57 -20.42
N THR A 272 14.73 -5.84 -19.44
CA THR A 272 15.39 -7.13 -19.28
C THR A 272 14.58 -8.13 -18.46
N MET A 273 13.53 -7.68 -17.77
CA MET A 273 12.78 -8.49 -16.80
C MET A 273 11.49 -9.11 -17.37
N ASP A 274 11.23 -8.95 -18.65
CA ASP A 274 10.05 -9.52 -19.31
C ASP A 274 10.26 -11.00 -19.75
N ALA A 275 11.46 -11.56 -19.57
CA ALA A 275 11.83 -12.92 -19.98
C ALA A 275 11.54 -13.21 -21.47
N GLY A 276 11.47 -12.20 -22.32
CA GLY A 276 11.06 -12.32 -23.73
C GLY A 276 9.57 -12.57 -23.95
N THR A 277 8.75 -12.40 -22.92
CA THR A 277 7.29 -12.61 -22.98
C THR A 277 6.51 -11.36 -23.35
N CYS A 278 7.14 -10.17 -23.30
CA CYS A 278 6.52 -8.87 -23.42
C CYS A 278 5.49 -8.59 -22.30
N LEU A 279 5.64 -9.22 -21.14
CA LEU A 279 4.75 -9.07 -19.98
C LEU A 279 5.58 -8.87 -18.72
N MET A 280 5.02 -8.10 -17.78
CA MET A 280 5.58 -7.97 -16.43
C MET A 280 5.06 -9.10 -15.53
N HIS A 281 5.99 -9.76 -14.85
CA HIS A 281 5.74 -10.86 -13.92
C HIS A 281 5.55 -10.35 -12.48
N GLU A 282 5.19 -11.24 -11.54
CA GLU A 282 5.12 -10.91 -10.12
C GLU A 282 6.51 -10.70 -9.54
N GLY A 283 7.39 -11.70 -9.69
CA GLY A 283 8.79 -11.65 -9.26
C GLY A 283 9.69 -12.28 -10.30
N VAL A 284 10.87 -11.71 -10.51
CA VAL A 284 11.87 -12.16 -11.47
C VAL A 284 13.19 -12.36 -10.75
N HIS A 285 13.85 -13.51 -10.97
CA HIS A 285 15.11 -13.83 -10.31
C HIS A 285 16.21 -12.84 -10.75
N LYS A 286 16.92 -12.28 -9.78
CA LYS A 286 17.88 -11.19 -9.99
C LYS A 286 19.04 -11.51 -10.95
N ASP A 287 19.44 -12.78 -11.07
CA ASP A 287 20.58 -13.23 -11.88
C ASP A 287 20.14 -13.95 -13.17
N ASP A 288 18.89 -14.42 -13.25
CA ASP A 288 18.36 -15.16 -14.39
C ASP A 288 16.90 -14.76 -14.68
N PRO A 289 16.67 -13.78 -15.57
CA PRO A 289 15.31 -13.30 -15.87
C PRO A 289 14.37 -14.36 -16.44
N THR A 290 14.87 -15.51 -16.90
CA THR A 290 14.01 -16.63 -17.38
C THR A 290 13.30 -17.34 -16.23
N GLN A 291 13.74 -17.13 -15.00
CA GLN A 291 13.10 -17.63 -13.78
C GLN A 291 12.19 -16.55 -13.18
N TYR A 292 10.90 -16.76 -13.26
CA TYR A 292 9.90 -15.80 -12.75
C TYR A 292 8.70 -16.51 -12.11
N THR A 293 8.00 -15.79 -11.25
CA THR A 293 6.70 -16.19 -10.70
C THR A 293 5.58 -15.51 -11.47
N ARG A 294 4.44 -16.20 -11.61
CA ARG A 294 3.24 -15.73 -12.34
C ARG A 294 3.55 -15.15 -13.73
N PRO A 295 3.34 -15.91 -14.80
CA PRO A 295 3.63 -15.50 -16.19
C PRO A 295 2.97 -14.17 -16.58
N TRP A 296 1.83 -13.85 -15.98
CA TRP A 296 1.09 -12.59 -16.17
C TRP A 296 0.63 -12.06 -14.82
N PHE A 297 1.01 -10.83 -14.50
CA PHE A 297 0.64 -10.17 -13.26
C PHE A 297 0.05 -8.80 -13.54
N ALA A 298 -1.27 -8.67 -13.41
CA ALA A 298 -2.02 -7.49 -13.84
C ALA A 298 -1.51 -6.19 -13.18
N TRP A 299 -1.16 -6.24 -11.91
CA TRP A 299 -0.70 -5.06 -11.18
C TRP A 299 0.63 -4.54 -11.70
N ALA A 300 1.57 -5.44 -11.98
CA ALA A 300 2.86 -5.08 -12.56
C ALA A 300 2.70 -4.49 -13.97
N ASN A 301 1.86 -5.10 -14.81
CA ASN A 301 1.60 -4.61 -16.16
C ASN A 301 0.91 -3.23 -16.18
N SER A 302 -0.03 -3.00 -15.25
CA SER A 302 -0.70 -1.70 -15.14
C SER A 302 0.27 -0.59 -14.67
N LEU A 303 1.06 -0.86 -13.65
CA LEU A 303 2.06 0.10 -13.15
C LEU A 303 3.20 0.32 -14.15
N PHE A 304 3.58 -0.70 -14.91
CA PHE A 304 4.55 -0.55 -15.99
C PHE A 304 4.06 0.42 -17.06
N SER A 305 2.78 0.32 -17.46
CA SER A 305 2.19 1.27 -18.42
C SER A 305 2.25 2.70 -17.91
N GLU A 306 1.89 2.93 -16.64
CA GLU A 306 1.95 4.25 -16.01
C GLU A 306 3.40 4.78 -15.89
N PHE A 307 4.34 3.90 -15.53
CA PHE A 307 5.76 4.23 -15.50
C PHE A 307 6.29 4.63 -16.88
N VAL A 308 5.94 3.91 -17.95
CA VAL A 308 6.36 4.23 -19.33
C VAL A 308 5.85 5.60 -19.75
N GLU A 309 4.60 5.96 -19.42
CA GLU A 309 4.08 7.31 -19.71
C GLU A 309 4.94 8.40 -19.06
N LYS A 310 5.37 8.20 -17.81
CA LYS A 310 6.31 9.11 -17.14
C LYS A 310 7.68 9.09 -17.82
N ALA A 311 8.26 7.93 -18.08
CA ALA A 311 9.61 7.78 -18.63
C ALA A 311 9.74 8.46 -20.00
N VAL A 312 8.76 8.32 -20.89
CA VAL A 312 8.73 8.98 -22.21
C VAL A 312 8.81 10.51 -22.10
N GLN A 313 8.27 11.12 -21.05
CA GLN A 313 8.40 12.57 -20.83
C GLN A 313 9.84 12.98 -20.52
N TRP A 314 10.64 12.11 -19.92
CA TRP A 314 12.03 12.31 -19.56
C TRP A 314 13.02 11.90 -20.68
N MET A 315 12.55 11.16 -21.71
CA MET A 315 13.34 10.80 -22.88
C MET A 315 13.38 11.92 -23.94
N LYS A 316 12.42 12.84 -23.89
CA LYS A 316 12.37 14.03 -24.76
C LYS A 316 13.31 15.12 -24.24
#